data_cba13d26f75edfee39a82f16f028eb00
#
_entry.id   cba13d26f75edfee39a82f16f028eb00
#
_cell.length_a   1.000
_cell.length_b   1.000
_cell.length_c   1.000
_cell.angle_alpha   90.00
_cell.angle_beta   90.00
_cell.angle_gamma   90.00
#
_symmetry.space_group_name_H-M   'P 1'
#
loop_
_entity.id
_entity.type
_entity.pdbx_description
1 polymer ?
#
loop_
_entity_poly.entity_id
_entity_poly.type
_entity_poly.pdbx_seq_one_letter_code
_entity_poly.pdbx_strand_id
1 'polypeptide(L)'
;MAEEEKLDVRAGAVDTESAEVSGFYPPRHRLSRYGPLVIWAVLIFIGSSDLLSGSHTSLFLVRPLHWLFPEASDATLITLHSVLRKAGHFTEYAILALLAARAFRTSSRELLRSRWFWLSLFVVVAYSLSDEFHQSFVPSRTASIYDSMIDSLGGLTALVLVATRKHRKYRQDLHD
;
A
#
# COMPACT_ATOMS: atom_id res chain seq x y z
N MET A 1 -44.26 -46.62 -0.66
CA MET A 1 -43.49 -46.29 0.54
C MET A 1 -42.00 -46.12 0.24
N ALA A 2 -41.29 -47.01 -0.47
CA ALA A 2 -39.85 -46.87 -0.74
C ALA A 2 -39.51 -45.82 -1.81
N GLU A 3 -40.43 -45.40 -2.65
CA GLU A 3 -40.23 -44.45 -3.73
C GLU A 3 -40.42 -42.99 -3.26
N GLU A 4 -41.36 -42.77 -2.32
CA GLU A 4 -41.54 -41.45 -1.69
C GLU A 4 -40.37 -41.05 -0.77
N GLU A 5 -39.77 -42.03 -0.06
CA GLU A 5 -38.61 -41.79 0.79
C GLU A 5 -37.35 -41.38 -0.01
N LYS A 6 -37.21 -41.92 -1.26
CA LYS A 6 -36.11 -41.51 -2.15
C LYS A 6 -36.26 -40.12 -2.76
N LEU A 7 -37.51 -39.65 -2.94
CA LEU A 7 -37.78 -38.30 -3.45
C LEU A 7 -37.48 -37.22 -2.39
N ASP A 8 -37.80 -37.52 -1.13
CA ASP A 8 -37.60 -36.57 -0.03
C ASP A 8 -36.10 -36.38 0.29
N VAL A 9 -35.31 -37.45 0.22
CA VAL A 9 -33.84 -37.37 0.37
C VAL A 9 -33.18 -36.58 -0.77
N ARG A 10 -33.73 -36.63 -2.01
CA ARG A 10 -33.21 -35.81 -3.13
C ARG A 10 -33.59 -34.34 -3.05
N ALA A 11 -34.78 -34.02 -2.53
CA ALA A 11 -35.19 -32.64 -2.33
C ALA A 11 -34.32 -31.93 -1.25
N GLY A 12 -34.02 -32.60 -0.14
CA GLY A 12 -33.14 -32.08 0.89
C GLY A 12 -31.66 -31.90 0.47
N ALA A 13 -31.17 -32.72 -0.50
CA ALA A 13 -29.81 -32.59 -1.02
C ALA A 13 -29.66 -31.45 -2.02
N VAL A 14 -30.72 -31.10 -2.76
CA VAL A 14 -30.68 -29.99 -3.75
C VAL A 14 -30.70 -28.64 -3.06
N ASP A 15 -31.36 -28.50 -1.93
CA ASP A 15 -31.44 -27.23 -1.20
C ASP A 15 -30.17 -26.90 -0.43
N THR A 16 -29.37 -27.90 -0.05
CA THR A 16 -28.07 -27.66 0.60
C THR A 16 -26.97 -27.29 -0.40
N GLU A 17 -27.01 -27.77 -1.64
CA GLU A 17 -26.02 -27.45 -2.68
C GLU A 17 -26.23 -26.04 -3.26
N SER A 18 -27.49 -25.56 -3.32
CA SER A 18 -27.82 -24.20 -3.79
C SER A 18 -27.47 -23.11 -2.77
N ALA A 19 -27.32 -23.44 -1.49
CA ALA A 19 -26.97 -22.51 -0.44
C ALA A 19 -25.45 -22.18 -0.38
N GLU A 20 -24.60 -23.05 -0.95
CA GLU A 20 -23.15 -22.84 -0.98
C GLU A 20 -22.67 -21.89 -2.10
N VAL A 21 -23.52 -21.55 -3.07
CA VAL A 21 -23.14 -20.70 -4.22
C VAL A 21 -23.33 -19.19 -3.96
N SER A 22 -23.97 -18.79 -2.87
CA SER A 22 -23.97 -17.39 -2.46
C SER A 22 -22.64 -17.07 -1.76
N GLY A 23 -21.64 -16.60 -2.50
CA GLY A 23 -20.30 -16.26 -2.04
C GLY A 23 -20.27 -15.19 -0.93
N PHE A 24 -20.85 -15.52 0.21
CA PHE A 24 -20.70 -14.77 1.45
C PHE A 24 -19.30 -15.06 2.02
N TYR A 25 -18.30 -14.35 1.48
CA TYR A 25 -16.96 -14.32 2.10
C TYR A 25 -17.09 -13.65 3.47
N PRO A 26 -16.75 -14.35 4.57
CA PRO A 26 -16.87 -13.81 5.91
C PRO A 26 -16.06 -12.51 6.06
N PRO A 27 -16.48 -11.55 6.89
CA PRO A 27 -15.88 -10.23 7.04
C PRO A 27 -14.39 -10.28 7.40
N ARG A 28 -13.89 -11.37 8.00
CA ARG A 28 -12.48 -11.61 8.31
C ARG A 28 -11.56 -11.54 7.09
N HIS A 29 -12.02 -11.97 5.92
CA HIS A 29 -11.22 -11.88 4.68
C HIS A 29 -11.08 -10.45 4.15
N ARG A 30 -12.02 -9.58 4.40
CA ARG A 30 -11.92 -8.15 4.03
C ARG A 30 -10.92 -7.43 4.92
N LEU A 31 -10.94 -7.68 6.23
CA LEU A 31 -10.04 -7.05 7.17
C LEU A 31 -8.57 -7.44 6.91
N SER A 32 -8.29 -8.73 6.69
CA SER A 32 -6.93 -9.19 6.35
C SER A 32 -6.44 -8.66 5.00
N ARG A 33 -7.35 -8.36 4.07
CA ARG A 33 -7.04 -7.83 2.74
C ARG A 33 -6.72 -6.33 2.77
N TYR A 34 -7.59 -5.52 3.35
CA TYR A 34 -7.49 -4.06 3.34
C TYR A 34 -6.89 -3.50 4.63
N GLY A 35 -6.91 -4.25 5.73
CA GLY A 35 -6.37 -3.82 7.02
C GLY A 35 -4.93 -3.32 6.95
N PRO A 36 -3.98 -4.07 6.37
CA PRO A 36 -2.59 -3.61 6.25
C PRO A 36 -2.45 -2.32 5.43
N LEU A 37 -3.25 -2.13 4.38
CA LEU A 37 -3.26 -0.91 3.58
C LEU A 37 -3.72 0.30 4.41
N VAL A 38 -4.83 0.13 5.16
CA VAL A 38 -5.37 1.21 6.01
C VAL A 38 -4.41 1.54 7.15
N ILE A 39 -3.85 0.52 7.82
CA ILE A 39 -2.88 0.72 8.90
C ILE A 39 -1.67 1.50 8.36
N TRP A 40 -1.14 1.11 7.20
CA TRP A 40 0.02 1.78 6.61
C TRP A 40 -0.29 3.24 6.22
N ALA A 41 -1.45 3.50 5.63
CA ALA A 41 -1.90 4.85 5.34
C ALA A 41 -1.99 5.71 6.62
N VAL A 42 -2.55 5.16 7.70
CA VAL A 42 -2.59 5.84 9.01
C VAL A 42 -1.17 6.12 9.53
N LEU A 43 -0.24 5.19 9.39
CA LEU A 43 1.16 5.40 9.83
C LEU A 43 1.84 6.50 9.01
N ILE A 44 1.65 6.58 7.70
CA ILE A 44 2.13 7.69 6.87
C ILE A 44 1.54 9.01 7.39
N PHE A 45 0.22 9.08 7.60
CA PHE A 45 -0.46 10.28 8.08
C PHE A 45 0.10 10.77 9.44
N ILE A 46 0.33 9.85 10.39
CA ILE A 46 0.95 10.17 11.68
C ILE A 46 2.38 10.67 11.47
N GLY A 47 3.16 10.02 10.59
CA GLY A 47 4.52 10.42 10.24
C GLY A 47 4.61 11.79 9.57
N SER A 48 3.58 12.17 8.81
CA SER A 48 3.45 13.47 8.14
C SER A 48 2.97 14.58 9.06
N SER A 49 2.42 14.26 10.23
CA SER A 49 1.96 15.23 11.22
C SER A 49 3.11 15.86 12.01
N ASP A 50 2.83 16.92 12.77
CA ASP A 50 3.80 17.63 13.62
C ASP A 50 4.44 16.75 14.71
N LEU A 51 3.78 15.66 15.10
CA LEU A 51 4.26 14.73 16.13
C LEU A 51 5.64 14.11 15.78
N LEU A 52 5.92 13.93 14.49
CA LEU A 52 7.19 13.39 13.98
C LEU A 52 7.89 14.40 13.05
N SER A 53 7.53 15.68 13.13
CA SER A 53 8.10 16.72 12.27
C SER A 53 9.55 17.06 12.63
N GLY A 54 10.19 17.79 11.72
CA GLY A 54 11.63 18.02 11.66
C GLY A 54 12.33 18.54 12.93
N SER A 55 11.62 19.12 13.90
CA SER A 55 12.20 19.52 15.18
C SER A 55 12.56 18.32 16.07
N HIS A 56 11.77 17.25 16.04
CA HIS A 56 12.08 16.01 16.76
C HIS A 56 12.90 15.03 15.90
N THR A 57 12.58 14.88 14.62
CA THR A 57 13.29 13.96 13.71
C THR A 57 14.71 14.44 13.41
N SER A 58 14.97 15.76 13.38
CA SER A 58 16.32 16.29 13.25
C SER A 58 17.21 15.87 14.42
N LEU A 59 16.70 15.85 15.66
CA LEU A 59 17.45 15.37 16.81
C LEU A 59 17.76 13.86 16.73
N PHE A 60 16.83 13.05 16.21
CA PHE A 60 17.02 11.60 16.06
C PHE A 60 17.92 11.20 14.89
N LEU A 61 17.96 12.00 13.81
CA LEU A 61 18.76 11.70 12.63
C LEU A 61 20.09 12.48 12.62
N VAL A 62 20.12 13.73 13.02
CA VAL A 62 21.33 14.57 12.98
C VAL A 62 22.35 14.11 14.01
N ARG A 63 21.93 13.70 15.22
CA ARG A 63 22.86 13.18 16.24
C ARG A 63 23.59 11.90 15.80
N PRO A 64 22.92 10.84 15.30
CA PRO A 64 23.62 9.68 14.74
C PRO A 64 24.48 10.03 13.53
N LEU A 65 24.05 10.98 12.67
CA LEU A 65 24.84 11.42 11.53
C LEU A 65 26.13 12.12 11.97
N HIS A 66 26.07 13.01 12.95
CA HIS A 66 27.25 13.63 13.53
C HIS A 66 28.22 12.62 14.16
N TRP A 67 27.66 11.61 14.82
CA TRP A 67 28.46 10.53 15.39
C TRP A 67 29.14 9.67 14.32
N LEU A 68 28.43 9.41 13.20
CA LEU A 68 28.94 8.59 12.10
C LEU A 68 29.91 9.36 11.18
N PHE A 69 29.69 10.67 11.04
CA PHE A 69 30.48 11.57 10.19
C PHE A 69 30.95 12.81 10.97
N PRO A 70 31.87 12.68 11.93
CA PRO A 70 32.28 13.77 12.80
C PRO A 70 32.97 14.92 12.07
N GLU A 71 33.59 14.65 10.92
CA GLU A 71 34.31 15.65 10.09
C GLU A 71 33.39 16.31 9.04
N ALA A 72 32.10 15.92 8.95
CA ALA A 72 31.21 16.50 7.96
C ALA A 72 30.73 17.88 8.36
N SER A 73 30.72 18.81 7.39
CA SER A 73 30.17 20.14 7.61
C SER A 73 28.65 20.10 7.86
N ASP A 74 28.13 21.10 8.58
CA ASP A 74 26.68 21.21 8.83
C ASP A 74 25.87 21.22 7.53
N ALA A 75 26.38 21.86 6.47
CA ALA A 75 25.73 21.85 5.15
C ALA A 75 25.61 20.43 4.55
N THR A 76 26.66 19.62 4.72
CA THR A 76 26.67 18.22 4.29
C THR A 76 25.63 17.41 5.07
N LEU A 77 25.56 17.60 6.39
CA LEU A 77 24.61 16.88 7.25
C LEU A 77 23.15 17.26 6.94
N ILE A 78 22.87 18.54 6.68
CA ILE A 78 21.53 19.01 6.26
C ILE A 78 21.14 18.38 4.92
N THR A 79 22.08 18.33 3.97
CA THR A 79 21.83 17.71 2.66
C THR A 79 21.54 16.22 2.80
N LEU A 80 22.36 15.51 3.57
CA LEU A 80 22.20 14.08 3.81
C LEU A 80 20.85 13.78 4.50
N HIS A 81 20.48 14.57 5.50
CA HIS A 81 19.18 14.48 6.16
C HIS A 81 18.02 14.64 5.15
N SER A 82 18.13 15.62 4.25
CA SER A 82 17.12 15.86 3.22
C SER A 82 17.00 14.69 2.24
N VAL A 83 18.12 14.11 1.83
CA VAL A 83 18.15 12.93 0.95
C VAL A 83 17.54 11.71 1.65
N LEU A 84 17.91 11.45 2.90
CA LEU A 84 17.37 10.35 3.69
C LEU A 84 15.86 10.49 3.90
N ARG A 85 15.39 11.71 4.17
CA ARG A 85 13.95 11.97 4.27
C ARG A 85 13.23 11.64 2.98
N LYS A 86 13.72 12.09 1.83
CA LYS A 86 13.12 11.81 0.52
C LYS A 86 13.16 10.32 0.17
N ALA A 87 14.24 9.62 0.51
CA ALA A 87 14.33 8.18 0.34
C ALA A 87 13.32 7.43 1.24
N GLY A 88 13.09 7.93 2.45
CA GLY A 88 12.04 7.45 3.36
C GLY A 88 10.66 7.55 2.72
N HIS A 89 10.27 8.74 2.27
CA HIS A 89 9.00 8.98 1.59
C HIS A 89 8.84 8.09 0.36
N PHE A 90 9.83 8.02 -0.53
CA PHE A 90 9.83 7.13 -1.67
C PHE A 90 9.52 5.67 -1.26
N THR A 91 10.15 5.21 -0.19
CA THR A 91 9.97 3.83 0.32
C THR A 91 8.59 3.63 0.94
N GLU A 92 8.11 4.58 1.71
CA GLU A 92 6.78 4.56 2.34
C GLU A 92 5.67 4.43 1.29
N TYR A 93 5.75 5.22 0.22
CA TYR A 93 4.78 5.16 -0.87
C TYR A 93 4.95 3.94 -1.78
N ALA A 94 6.17 3.41 -1.91
CA ALA A 94 6.39 2.10 -2.55
C ALA A 94 5.68 0.98 -1.78
N ILE A 95 5.76 0.97 -0.44
CA ILE A 95 5.06 0.00 0.40
C ILE A 95 3.54 0.20 0.31
N LEU A 96 3.04 1.44 0.33
CA LEU A 96 1.62 1.76 0.14
C LEU A 96 1.10 1.16 -1.18
N ALA A 97 1.86 1.34 -2.27
CA ALA A 97 1.54 0.79 -3.59
C ALA A 97 1.47 -0.74 -3.59
N LEU A 98 2.42 -1.41 -2.93
CA LEU A 98 2.44 -2.88 -2.82
C LEU A 98 1.24 -3.40 -2.03
N LEU A 99 0.86 -2.73 -0.95
CA LEU A 99 -0.30 -3.08 -0.13
C LEU A 99 -1.61 -2.84 -0.90
N ALA A 100 -1.73 -1.75 -1.64
CA ALA A 100 -2.86 -1.48 -2.52
C ALA A 100 -2.97 -2.54 -3.64
N ALA A 101 -1.86 -2.83 -4.32
CA ALA A 101 -1.79 -3.86 -5.35
C ALA A 101 -2.18 -5.24 -4.81
N ARG A 102 -1.70 -5.62 -3.62
CA ARG A 102 -2.11 -6.86 -2.94
C ARG A 102 -3.61 -6.86 -2.67
N ALA A 103 -4.15 -5.79 -2.11
CA ALA A 103 -5.56 -5.68 -1.75
C ALA A 103 -6.48 -5.79 -2.99
N PHE A 104 -6.14 -5.12 -4.09
CA PHE A 104 -6.95 -5.13 -5.31
C PHE A 104 -6.82 -6.44 -6.09
N ARG A 105 -5.61 -7.01 -6.22
CA ARG A 105 -5.38 -8.28 -6.92
C ARG A 105 -6.08 -9.47 -6.26
N THR A 106 -6.24 -9.44 -4.94
CA THR A 106 -6.94 -10.48 -4.18
C THR A 106 -8.42 -10.20 -3.99
N SER A 107 -8.96 -9.13 -4.61
CA SER A 107 -10.37 -8.77 -4.49
C SER A 107 -11.28 -9.77 -5.20
N SER A 108 -12.44 -10.03 -4.60
CA SER A 108 -13.54 -10.77 -5.24
C SER A 108 -14.23 -9.97 -6.35
N ARG A 109 -14.07 -8.63 -6.36
CA ARG A 109 -14.63 -7.77 -7.40
C ARG A 109 -13.73 -7.76 -8.63
N GLU A 110 -14.25 -8.22 -9.77
CA GLU A 110 -13.51 -8.31 -11.04
C GLU A 110 -12.91 -6.97 -11.47
N LEU A 111 -13.66 -5.88 -11.35
CA LEU A 111 -13.16 -4.55 -11.68
C LEU A 111 -11.89 -4.17 -10.91
N LEU A 112 -11.83 -4.48 -9.61
CA LEU A 112 -10.64 -4.18 -8.79
C LEU A 112 -9.47 -5.08 -9.18
N ARG A 113 -9.76 -6.36 -9.48
CA ARG A 113 -8.75 -7.33 -9.86
C ARG A 113 -8.16 -7.09 -11.25
N SER A 114 -9.00 -6.72 -12.23
CA SER A 114 -8.55 -6.46 -13.61
C SER A 114 -7.81 -5.12 -13.72
N ARG A 115 -8.23 -4.10 -12.96
CA ARG A 115 -7.64 -2.76 -13.01
C ARG A 115 -6.71 -2.45 -11.82
N TRP A 116 -6.18 -3.48 -11.17
CA TRP A 116 -5.39 -3.35 -9.94
C TRP A 116 -4.23 -2.35 -10.04
N PHE A 117 -3.53 -2.30 -11.18
CA PHE A 117 -2.39 -1.41 -11.40
C PHE A 117 -2.81 0.07 -11.34
N TRP A 118 -3.80 0.43 -12.16
CA TRP A 118 -4.27 1.82 -12.26
C TRP A 118 -4.97 2.29 -10.98
N LEU A 119 -5.72 1.40 -10.33
CA LEU A 119 -6.37 1.71 -9.06
C LEU A 119 -5.35 1.87 -7.93
N SER A 120 -4.30 1.06 -7.90
CA SER A 120 -3.21 1.22 -6.93
C SER A 120 -2.43 2.51 -7.17
N LEU A 121 -2.12 2.83 -8.41
CA LEU A 121 -1.46 4.08 -8.78
C LEU A 121 -2.32 5.29 -8.40
N PHE A 122 -3.62 5.24 -8.68
CA PHE A 122 -4.56 6.28 -8.27
C PHE A 122 -4.57 6.50 -6.75
N VAL A 123 -4.61 5.43 -5.97
CA VAL A 123 -4.54 5.51 -4.49
C VAL A 123 -3.24 6.19 -4.05
N VAL A 124 -2.10 5.81 -4.62
CA VAL A 124 -0.80 6.41 -4.29
C VAL A 124 -0.78 7.90 -4.61
N VAL A 125 -1.16 8.29 -5.83
CA VAL A 125 -1.14 9.70 -6.27
C VAL A 125 -2.12 10.54 -5.44
N ALA A 126 -3.35 10.06 -5.26
CA ALA A 126 -4.36 10.78 -4.47
C ALA A 126 -3.93 10.93 -3.01
N TYR A 127 -3.29 9.89 -2.45
CA TYR A 127 -2.82 9.93 -1.07
C TYR A 127 -1.62 10.88 -0.91
N SER A 128 -0.64 10.87 -1.83
CA SER A 128 0.50 11.78 -1.77
C SER A 128 0.10 13.25 -1.92
N LEU A 129 -0.86 13.54 -2.79
CA LEU A 129 -1.42 14.90 -2.90
C LEU A 129 -2.18 15.33 -1.63
N SER A 130 -2.93 14.41 -1.02
CA SER A 130 -3.62 14.65 0.25
C SER A 130 -2.63 14.88 1.40
N ASP A 131 -1.51 14.15 1.41
CA ASP A 131 -0.46 14.30 2.40
C ASP A 131 0.22 15.67 2.30
N GLU A 132 0.60 16.09 1.10
CA GLU A 132 1.16 17.43 0.85
C GLU A 132 0.17 18.55 1.20
N PHE A 133 -1.12 18.36 0.87
CA PHE A 133 -2.15 19.29 1.29
C PHE A 133 -2.25 19.37 2.83
N HIS A 134 -2.18 18.23 3.54
CA HIS A 134 -2.15 18.22 5.00
C HIS A 134 -0.90 18.93 5.54
N GLN A 135 0.27 18.66 4.95
CA GLN A 135 1.54 19.28 5.36
C GLN A 135 1.55 20.80 5.16
N SER A 136 0.76 21.34 4.22
CA SER A 136 0.64 22.80 4.03
C SER A 136 0.05 23.54 5.26
N PHE A 137 -0.63 22.83 6.15
CA PHE A 137 -1.16 23.36 7.42
C PHE A 137 -0.22 23.13 8.61
N VAL A 138 0.90 22.46 8.42
CA VAL A 138 1.88 22.13 9.48
C VAL A 138 3.00 23.16 9.45
N PRO A 139 3.14 24.04 10.47
CA PRO A 139 4.10 25.15 10.45
C PRO A 139 5.57 24.75 10.28
N SER A 140 5.92 23.52 10.71
CA SER A 140 7.27 22.96 10.64
C SER A 140 7.58 22.27 9.31
N ARG A 141 6.63 22.19 8.37
CA ARG A 141 6.75 21.53 7.06
C ARG A 141 6.61 22.54 5.93
N THR A 142 7.35 22.30 4.87
CA THR A 142 7.21 23.05 3.61
C THR A 142 6.58 22.09 2.60
N ALA A 143 5.27 22.26 2.33
CA ALA A 143 4.60 21.49 1.32
C ALA A 143 5.21 21.75 -0.06
N SER A 144 5.46 20.70 -0.83
CA SER A 144 6.08 20.79 -2.14
C SER A 144 5.50 19.76 -3.10
N ILE A 145 4.98 20.22 -4.22
CA ILE A 145 4.52 19.34 -5.29
C ILE A 145 5.62 18.36 -5.77
N TYR A 146 6.89 18.75 -5.64
CA TYR A 146 8.02 17.87 -5.96
C TYR A 146 8.12 16.68 -5.01
N ASP A 147 7.76 16.82 -3.74
CA ASP A 147 7.77 15.73 -2.78
C ASP A 147 6.65 14.73 -3.12
N SER A 148 5.45 15.21 -3.51
CA SER A 148 4.37 14.36 -4.04
C SER A 148 4.76 13.61 -5.32
N MET A 149 5.60 14.21 -6.18
CA MET A 149 6.14 13.53 -7.37
C MET A 149 7.10 12.40 -6.99
N ILE A 150 7.98 12.60 -6.01
CA ILE A 150 8.92 11.58 -5.51
C ILE A 150 8.13 10.41 -4.90
N ASP A 151 7.11 10.70 -4.10
CA ASP A 151 6.22 9.73 -3.49
C ASP A 151 5.49 8.88 -4.55
N SER A 152 4.92 9.56 -5.54
CA SER A 152 4.25 8.91 -6.67
C SER A 152 5.20 8.03 -7.50
N LEU A 153 6.45 8.49 -7.70
CA LEU A 153 7.50 7.71 -8.37
C LEU A 153 7.88 6.46 -7.57
N GLY A 154 7.95 6.55 -6.24
CA GLY A 154 8.17 5.39 -5.38
C GLY A 154 7.10 4.32 -5.58
N GLY A 155 5.83 4.73 -5.52
CA GLY A 155 4.70 3.84 -5.75
C GLY A 155 4.68 3.26 -7.17
N LEU A 156 4.88 4.10 -8.20
CA LEU A 156 4.95 3.65 -9.60
C LEU A 156 6.06 2.62 -9.81
N THR A 157 7.24 2.86 -9.27
CA THR A 157 8.39 1.93 -9.35
C THR A 157 8.02 0.56 -8.78
N ALA A 158 7.41 0.52 -7.59
CA ALA A 158 6.96 -0.72 -6.96
C ALA A 158 5.91 -1.46 -7.83
N LEU A 159 4.93 -0.74 -8.39
CA LEU A 159 3.90 -1.33 -9.25
C LEU A 159 4.46 -1.90 -10.54
N VAL A 160 5.39 -1.21 -11.19
CA VAL A 160 6.07 -1.70 -12.40
C VAL A 160 6.87 -2.96 -12.10
N LEU A 161 7.60 -3.02 -10.98
CA LEU A 161 8.32 -4.22 -10.58
C LEU A 161 7.40 -5.41 -10.35
N VAL A 162 6.22 -5.21 -9.76
CA VAL A 162 5.23 -6.29 -9.60
C VAL A 162 4.66 -6.74 -10.94
N ALA A 163 4.36 -5.81 -11.85
CA ALA A 163 3.82 -6.11 -13.17
C ALA A 163 4.81 -6.91 -14.03
N THR A 164 6.08 -6.50 -14.04
CA THR A 164 7.13 -7.15 -14.86
C THR A 164 7.48 -8.54 -14.34
N ARG A 165 7.51 -8.75 -12.99
CA ARG A 165 7.73 -10.09 -12.41
C ARG A 165 6.64 -11.08 -12.81
N LYS A 166 5.39 -10.64 -12.88
CA LYS A 166 4.27 -11.48 -13.33
C LYS A 166 4.43 -11.90 -14.79
N HIS A 167 4.84 -10.97 -15.67
CA HIS A 167 5.07 -11.28 -17.10
C HIS A 167 6.22 -12.28 -17.32
N ARG A 168 7.30 -12.18 -16.54
CA ARG A 168 8.43 -13.11 -16.63
C ARG A 168 8.01 -14.52 -16.23
N LYS A 169 7.28 -14.69 -15.13
CA LYS A 169 6.80 -15.99 -14.68
C LYS A 169 5.88 -16.64 -15.72
N TYR A 170 4.92 -15.90 -16.27
CA TYR A 170 4.01 -16.40 -17.30
C TYR A 170 4.74 -16.87 -18.58
N ARG A 171 5.83 -16.19 -18.96
CA ARG A 171 6.65 -16.62 -20.11
C ARG A 171 7.45 -17.90 -19.83
N GLN A 172 7.94 -18.10 -18.62
CA GLN A 172 8.64 -19.32 -18.23
C GLN A 172 7.70 -20.53 -18.26
N ASP A 173 6.50 -20.38 -17.67
CA ASP A 173 5.47 -21.44 -17.65
C ASP A 173 4.95 -21.83 -19.05
N LEU A 174 5.24 -21.08 -20.11
CA LEU A 174 4.89 -21.39 -21.51
C LEU A 174 6.02 -22.13 -22.27
N HIS A 175 7.23 -22.17 -21.71
CA HIS A 175 8.41 -22.78 -22.37
C HIS A 175 8.87 -24.07 -21.67
N ASP A 176 8.27 -24.41 -20.52
CA ASP A 176 8.42 -25.67 -19.79
C ASP A 176 7.21 -26.60 -20.08
#